data_92ae1dd0a5efff0ca457f655fb0f6eff
#
_entry.id   92ae1dd0a5efff0ca457f655fb0f6eff
#
_cell.length_a   1.000
_cell.length_b   1.000
_cell.length_c   1.000
_cell.angle_alpha   90.00
_cell.angle_beta   90.00
_cell.angle_gamma   90.00
#
_symmetry.space_group_name_H-M   'P 1'
#
loop_
_entity.id
_entity.type
_entity.pdbx_description
1 polymer ?
#
loop_
_entity_poly.entity_id
_entity_poly.type
_entity_poly.pdbx_seq_one_letter_code
_entity_poly.pdbx_strand_id
1 'polypeptide(L)'
;MHSRRGMKLCFMLVRRIPPVPSPVLVEACEILTRRGFHIDSGIAEDVYVQPDLLRPAHDLYLLKSHTELSLSLASILHAQGARMLNPYRSCITTQDKIMASQLFRAVGVPTPRCWVTGDLTLMHSVVEERPLIIKPYRGHRGAGISVVHNPDELAAVPPPETPVLTQEFIQGSGEDLKVYVVGEEVFAVRKEFSAMSFTQAGRPSQVSPEVRDIALRCGQVFGLGLYGLDIIESPTGPVVVDLNYFPGYKGVPRIAPIIADYIEGFALGRFELEPLDLTQSAEPPSEAMSLFAEQSVILVPELAGQERGDQ
;
A
#
# COMPACT_ATOMS: atom_id res chain seq x y z
N MET A 1 10.60 -31.42 3.68
CA MET A 1 11.58 -30.48 4.25
C MET A 1 12.43 -29.94 3.11
N HIS A 2 12.21 -28.70 2.68
CA HIS A 2 13.03 -28.07 1.63
C HIS A 2 14.41 -27.74 2.21
N SER A 3 15.46 -28.15 1.51
CA SER A 3 16.84 -27.85 1.92
C SER A 3 17.16 -26.39 1.64
N ARG A 4 17.76 -25.66 2.59
CA ARG A 4 18.22 -24.26 2.43
C ARG A 4 19.20 -24.06 1.27
N ARG A 5 20.03 -25.08 0.98
CA ARG A 5 21.11 -24.96 0.00
C ARG A 5 20.55 -24.89 -1.42
N GLY A 6 20.80 -23.73 -2.06
CA GLY A 6 20.52 -23.51 -3.47
C GLY A 6 19.15 -22.91 -3.79
N MET A 7 18.31 -22.58 -2.79
CA MET A 7 17.06 -21.84 -3.07
C MET A 7 17.39 -20.46 -3.66
N LYS A 8 16.66 -20.13 -4.73
CA LYS A 8 16.83 -18.90 -5.49
C LYS A 8 15.76 -17.87 -5.08
N LEU A 9 16.19 -16.73 -4.60
CA LEU A 9 15.32 -15.60 -4.24
C LEU A 9 15.51 -14.46 -5.24
N CYS A 10 14.43 -13.85 -5.71
CA CYS A 10 14.47 -12.69 -6.60
C CYS A 10 13.85 -11.47 -5.95
N PHE A 11 14.63 -10.41 -5.77
CA PHE A 11 14.13 -9.12 -5.28
C PHE A 11 13.71 -8.24 -6.46
N MET A 12 12.40 -8.01 -6.59
CA MET A 12 11.82 -7.07 -7.55
C MET A 12 11.89 -5.65 -6.95
N LEU A 13 12.85 -4.87 -7.39
CA LEU A 13 13.20 -3.58 -6.79
C LEU A 13 12.59 -2.40 -7.54
N VAL A 14 12.46 -1.28 -6.86
CA VAL A 14 12.15 0.02 -7.45
C VAL A 14 13.43 0.86 -7.59
N ARG A 15 13.53 1.63 -8.68
CA ARG A 15 14.61 2.60 -8.85
C ARG A 15 14.57 3.66 -7.75
N ARG A 16 15.67 3.84 -7.08
CA ARG A 16 15.79 4.81 -5.97
C ARG A 16 16.40 6.13 -6.47
N ILE A 17 16.04 7.20 -5.75
CA ILE A 17 16.65 8.51 -5.95
C ILE A 17 17.12 9.00 -4.57
N PRO A 18 18.44 9.23 -4.39
CA PRO A 18 19.54 8.85 -5.27
C PRO A 18 19.64 7.32 -5.47
N PRO A 19 20.32 6.83 -6.51
CA PRO A 19 20.39 5.41 -6.86
C PRO A 19 21.35 4.63 -5.93
N VAL A 20 21.15 4.79 -4.61
CA VAL A 20 21.94 4.11 -3.59
C VAL A 20 21.10 2.96 -3.03
N PRO A 21 21.63 1.72 -2.98
CA PRO A 21 20.93 0.60 -2.38
C PRO A 21 20.50 0.88 -0.94
N SER A 22 19.40 0.27 -0.50
CA SER A 22 18.98 0.37 0.90
C SER A 22 19.97 -0.39 1.80
N PRO A 23 20.66 0.25 2.75
CA PRO A 23 21.61 -0.45 3.63
C PRO A 23 20.97 -1.65 4.34
N VAL A 24 19.73 -1.50 4.83
CA VAL A 24 18.98 -2.58 5.46
C VAL A 24 18.77 -3.76 4.52
N LEU A 25 18.43 -3.48 3.25
CA LEU A 25 18.21 -4.55 2.28
C LEU A 25 19.52 -5.23 1.88
N VAL A 26 20.60 -4.46 1.69
CA VAL A 26 21.94 -5.00 1.40
C VAL A 26 22.37 -5.96 2.52
N GLU A 27 22.28 -5.53 3.77
CA GLU A 27 22.64 -6.36 4.93
C GLU A 27 21.76 -7.62 5.02
N ALA A 28 20.45 -7.51 4.79
CA ALA A 28 19.54 -8.66 4.78
C ALA A 28 19.91 -9.67 3.67
N CYS A 29 20.22 -9.20 2.46
CA CYS A 29 20.68 -10.04 1.35
C CYS A 29 22.02 -10.72 1.67
N GLU A 30 22.97 -10.03 2.28
CA GLU A 30 24.25 -10.62 2.71
C GLU A 30 24.04 -11.73 3.75
N ILE A 31 23.13 -11.53 4.71
CA ILE A 31 22.79 -12.55 5.71
C ILE A 31 22.18 -13.77 5.01
N LEU A 32 21.23 -13.60 4.11
CA LEU A 32 20.61 -14.70 3.37
C LEU A 32 21.62 -15.43 2.50
N THR A 33 22.52 -14.71 1.82
CA THR A 33 23.60 -15.32 1.03
C THR A 33 24.54 -16.17 1.90
N ARG A 34 24.97 -15.66 3.06
CA ARG A 34 25.77 -16.45 4.02
C ARG A 34 25.05 -17.70 4.53
N ARG A 35 23.70 -17.70 4.53
CA ARG A 35 22.86 -18.87 4.90
C ARG A 35 22.66 -19.85 3.75
N GLY A 36 23.19 -19.57 2.55
CA GLY A 36 23.19 -20.47 1.40
C GLY A 36 22.06 -20.23 0.40
N PHE A 37 21.35 -19.09 0.47
CA PHE A 37 20.41 -18.68 -0.56
C PHE A 37 21.17 -18.03 -1.73
N HIS A 38 20.68 -18.25 -2.94
CA HIS A 38 21.10 -17.53 -4.12
C HIS A 38 20.20 -16.31 -4.30
N ILE A 39 20.80 -15.12 -4.37
CA ILE A 39 20.04 -13.85 -4.41
C ILE A 39 20.22 -13.19 -5.77
N ASP A 40 19.12 -13.04 -6.49
CA ASP A 40 19.01 -12.20 -7.67
C ASP A 40 18.18 -10.95 -7.34
N SER A 41 18.45 -9.87 -8.06
CA SER A 41 17.64 -8.66 -7.94
C SER A 41 17.56 -7.93 -9.28
N GLY A 42 16.44 -7.24 -9.50
CA GLY A 42 16.23 -6.47 -10.72
C GLY A 42 15.21 -5.35 -10.55
N ILE A 43 15.28 -4.40 -11.46
CA ILE A 43 14.31 -3.31 -11.60
C ILE A 43 13.60 -3.56 -12.94
N ALA A 44 12.28 -3.66 -12.91
CA ALA A 44 11.47 -3.98 -14.08
C ALA A 44 11.68 -2.98 -15.23
N GLU A 45 11.90 -1.72 -14.89
CA GLU A 45 12.13 -0.62 -15.83
C GLU A 45 13.51 -0.65 -16.51
N ASP A 46 14.42 -1.54 -16.08
CA ASP A 46 15.78 -1.65 -16.63
C ASP A 46 15.91 -2.79 -17.64
N VAL A 47 14.83 -3.56 -17.86
CA VAL A 47 14.82 -4.72 -18.76
C VAL A 47 13.64 -4.65 -19.73
N TYR A 48 13.76 -5.28 -20.89
CA TYR A 48 12.60 -5.58 -21.71
C TYR A 48 12.16 -7.02 -21.49
N VAL A 49 10.85 -7.25 -21.49
CA VAL A 49 10.25 -8.57 -21.28
C VAL A 49 9.22 -8.86 -22.37
N GLN A 50 9.28 -10.05 -22.96
CA GLN A 50 8.17 -10.57 -23.74
C GLN A 50 7.22 -11.31 -22.78
N PRO A 51 5.98 -10.80 -22.55
CA PRO A 51 5.09 -11.33 -21.53
C PRO A 51 4.75 -12.80 -21.69
N ASP A 52 4.60 -13.27 -22.92
CA ASP A 52 4.29 -14.65 -23.28
C ASP A 52 5.45 -15.64 -23.02
N LEU A 53 6.68 -15.12 -22.89
CA LEU A 53 7.87 -15.92 -22.57
C LEU A 53 8.25 -15.85 -21.08
N LEU A 54 7.65 -14.95 -20.30
CA LEU A 54 7.97 -14.83 -18.88
C LEU A 54 7.51 -16.09 -18.10
N ARG A 55 8.45 -16.70 -17.36
CA ARG A 55 8.20 -17.88 -16.52
C ARG A 55 8.85 -17.72 -15.14
N PRO A 56 8.28 -18.32 -14.09
CA PRO A 56 8.95 -18.39 -12.78
C PRO A 56 10.29 -19.13 -12.90
N ALA A 57 11.36 -18.51 -12.42
CA ALA A 57 12.72 -19.06 -12.41
C ALA A 57 13.33 -19.09 -10.99
N HIS A 58 12.60 -18.61 -9.98
CA HIS A 58 13.03 -18.50 -8.61
C HIS A 58 12.02 -19.17 -7.67
N ASP A 59 12.50 -19.65 -6.53
CA ASP A 59 11.68 -20.32 -5.52
C ASP A 59 10.80 -19.32 -4.75
N LEU A 60 11.25 -18.05 -4.66
CA LEU A 60 10.50 -16.98 -4.01
C LEU A 60 10.84 -15.63 -4.65
N TYR A 61 9.82 -14.84 -4.88
CA TYR A 61 9.92 -13.43 -5.32
C TYR A 61 9.61 -12.49 -4.16
N LEU A 62 10.50 -11.54 -3.91
CA LEU A 62 10.35 -10.49 -2.90
C LEU A 62 9.87 -9.22 -3.62
N LEU A 63 8.56 -8.95 -3.56
CA LEU A 63 7.96 -7.80 -4.24
C LEU A 63 8.16 -6.53 -3.40
N LYS A 64 9.17 -5.75 -3.77
CA LYS A 64 9.49 -4.47 -3.13
C LYS A 64 9.22 -3.26 -4.02
N SER A 65 9.01 -3.46 -5.29
CA SER A 65 8.59 -2.42 -6.23
C SER A 65 7.08 -2.21 -6.15
N HIS A 66 6.64 -0.97 -6.35
CA HIS A 66 5.22 -0.58 -6.44
C HIS A 66 4.90 0.09 -7.77
N THR A 67 5.78 -0.04 -8.76
CA THR A 67 5.51 0.49 -10.10
C THR A 67 4.52 -0.41 -10.83
N GLU A 68 3.71 0.17 -11.70
CA GLU A 68 2.70 -0.58 -12.46
C GLU A 68 3.33 -1.68 -13.32
N LEU A 69 4.49 -1.39 -13.94
CA LEU A 69 5.21 -2.42 -14.72
C LEU A 69 5.62 -3.59 -13.84
N SER A 70 6.24 -3.32 -12.69
CA SER A 70 6.66 -4.37 -11.77
C SER A 70 5.49 -5.21 -11.26
N LEU A 71 4.36 -4.56 -10.95
CA LEU A 71 3.13 -5.24 -10.53
C LEU A 71 2.52 -6.08 -11.66
N SER A 72 2.55 -5.60 -12.90
CA SER A 72 2.08 -6.35 -14.08
C SER A 72 2.93 -7.60 -14.31
N LEU A 73 4.27 -7.50 -14.21
CA LEU A 73 5.15 -8.67 -14.32
C LEU A 73 4.95 -9.64 -13.15
N ALA A 74 4.78 -9.14 -11.93
CA ALA A 74 4.46 -9.95 -10.76
C ALA A 74 3.11 -10.68 -10.94
N SER A 75 2.12 -10.04 -11.57
CA SER A 75 0.83 -10.66 -11.91
C SER A 75 1.00 -11.88 -12.81
N ILE A 76 1.80 -11.77 -13.88
CA ILE A 76 2.08 -12.88 -14.79
C ILE A 76 2.75 -14.03 -14.05
N LEU A 77 3.76 -13.74 -13.24
CA LEU A 77 4.45 -14.76 -12.44
C LEU A 77 3.51 -15.41 -11.42
N HIS A 78 2.69 -14.60 -10.73
CA HIS A 78 1.70 -15.10 -9.77
C HIS A 78 0.66 -16.02 -10.42
N ALA A 79 0.14 -15.65 -11.61
CA ALA A 79 -0.80 -16.48 -12.36
C ALA A 79 -0.22 -17.84 -12.79
N GLN A 80 1.10 -17.96 -12.82
CA GLN A 80 1.84 -19.20 -13.10
C GLN A 80 2.29 -19.92 -11.83
N GLY A 81 1.80 -19.52 -10.64
CA GLY A 81 2.08 -20.19 -9.37
C GLY A 81 3.37 -19.74 -8.66
N ALA A 82 4.01 -18.64 -9.08
CA ALA A 82 5.18 -18.12 -8.37
C ALA A 82 4.82 -17.73 -6.93
N ARG A 83 5.61 -18.19 -5.95
CA ARG A 83 5.50 -17.76 -4.56
C ARG A 83 6.06 -16.36 -4.41
N MET A 84 5.35 -15.51 -3.64
CA MET A 84 5.74 -14.11 -3.44
C MET A 84 5.61 -13.70 -1.97
N LEU A 85 6.55 -12.91 -1.50
CA LEU A 85 6.51 -12.25 -0.20
C LEU A 85 6.67 -10.71 -0.39
N ASN A 86 5.68 -9.93 -0.05
CA ASN A 86 4.33 -10.31 0.38
C ASN A 86 3.54 -10.95 -0.79
N PRO A 87 2.44 -11.66 -0.49
CA PRO A 87 1.61 -12.22 -1.56
C PRO A 87 1.17 -11.16 -2.56
N TYR A 88 1.12 -11.51 -3.85
CA TYR A 88 0.78 -10.56 -4.92
C TYR A 88 -0.56 -9.86 -4.67
N ARG A 89 -1.60 -10.61 -4.28
CA ARG A 89 -2.93 -10.04 -3.99
C ARG A 89 -2.90 -9.02 -2.86
N SER A 90 -2.15 -9.31 -1.80
CA SER A 90 -1.95 -8.38 -0.67
C SER A 90 -1.28 -7.09 -1.12
N CYS A 91 -0.26 -7.19 -2.00
CA CYS A 91 0.44 -6.03 -2.52
C CYS A 91 -0.45 -5.12 -3.37
N ILE A 92 -1.23 -5.68 -4.31
CA ILE A 92 -2.13 -4.86 -5.16
C ILE A 92 -3.27 -4.21 -4.36
N THR A 93 -3.83 -4.93 -3.38
CA THR A 93 -4.86 -4.38 -2.49
C THR A 93 -4.31 -3.22 -1.66
N THR A 94 -3.06 -3.32 -1.19
CA THR A 94 -2.39 -2.24 -0.45
C THR A 94 -2.13 -0.99 -1.31
N GLN A 95 -1.91 -1.16 -2.63
CA GLN A 95 -1.72 -0.04 -3.55
C GLN A 95 -3.01 0.74 -3.82
N ASP A 96 -4.14 0.13 -3.63
CA ASP A 96 -5.45 0.75 -3.81
C ASP A 96 -5.94 1.34 -2.47
N LYS A 97 -5.82 2.65 -2.32
CA LYS A 97 -6.20 3.35 -1.08
C LYS A 97 -7.71 3.29 -0.79
N ILE A 98 -8.55 3.07 -1.80
CA ILE A 98 -9.98 2.88 -1.63
C ILE A 98 -10.22 1.55 -0.92
N MET A 99 -9.64 0.48 -1.46
CA MET A 99 -9.71 -0.86 -0.85
C MET A 99 -9.08 -0.88 0.54
N ALA A 100 -7.92 -0.22 0.69
CA ALA A 100 -7.25 -0.14 1.99
C ALA A 100 -8.13 0.52 3.06
N SER A 101 -8.78 1.65 2.74
CA SER A 101 -9.70 2.33 3.65
C SER A 101 -10.89 1.46 4.06
N GLN A 102 -11.44 0.69 3.12
CA GLN A 102 -12.53 -0.24 3.39
C GLN A 102 -12.08 -1.37 4.34
N LEU A 103 -10.93 -1.96 4.09
CA LEU A 103 -10.40 -3.06 4.90
C LEU A 103 -10.05 -2.60 6.33
N PHE A 104 -9.48 -1.41 6.51
CA PHE A 104 -9.25 -0.85 7.84
C PHE A 104 -10.54 -0.75 8.64
N ARG A 105 -11.60 -0.21 8.02
CA ARG A 105 -12.91 -0.07 8.68
C ARG A 105 -13.52 -1.41 9.03
N ALA A 106 -13.45 -2.38 8.13
CA ALA A 106 -14.02 -3.71 8.31
C ALA A 106 -13.45 -4.45 9.55
N VAL A 107 -12.21 -4.14 9.94
CA VAL A 107 -11.57 -4.72 11.14
C VAL A 107 -11.44 -3.73 12.30
N GLY A 108 -12.17 -2.63 12.27
CA GLY A 108 -12.19 -1.64 13.33
C GLY A 108 -10.87 -0.91 13.57
N VAL A 109 -10.01 -0.78 12.53
CA VAL A 109 -8.80 0.04 12.60
C VAL A 109 -9.18 1.50 12.47
N PRO A 110 -8.79 2.37 13.42
CA PRO A 110 -9.04 3.81 13.33
C PRO A 110 -8.40 4.38 12.06
N THR A 111 -9.22 4.95 11.18
CA THR A 111 -8.81 5.55 9.91
C THR A 111 -9.71 6.74 9.59
N PRO A 112 -9.23 7.78 8.88
CA PRO A 112 -10.05 8.93 8.53
C PRO A 112 -11.30 8.53 7.74
N ARG A 113 -12.37 9.30 7.85
CA ARG A 113 -13.48 9.19 6.90
C ARG A 113 -12.95 9.49 5.51
N CYS A 114 -13.49 8.82 4.50
CA CYS A 114 -13.04 9.04 3.13
C CYS A 114 -14.20 9.02 2.14
N TRP A 115 -13.99 9.72 1.05
CA TRP A 115 -14.88 9.78 -0.12
C TRP A 115 -14.03 9.58 -1.37
N VAL A 116 -14.65 9.11 -2.43
CA VAL A 116 -13.99 8.85 -3.71
C VAL A 116 -14.77 9.57 -4.79
N THR A 117 -14.06 10.33 -5.63
CA THR A 117 -14.70 11.06 -6.72
C THR A 117 -13.76 11.26 -7.90
N GLY A 118 -14.32 11.36 -9.10
CA GLY A 118 -13.65 11.90 -10.29
C GLY A 118 -13.86 13.41 -10.47
N ASP A 119 -14.76 14.01 -9.67
CA ASP A 119 -15.12 15.42 -9.75
C ASP A 119 -15.11 16.05 -8.36
N LEU A 120 -14.13 16.92 -8.11
CA LEU A 120 -13.96 17.60 -6.81
C LEU A 120 -15.11 18.55 -6.47
N THR A 121 -15.89 19.02 -7.42
CA THR A 121 -17.05 19.89 -7.15
C THR A 121 -18.09 19.21 -6.28
N LEU A 122 -18.17 17.88 -6.34
CA LEU A 122 -19.05 17.05 -5.50
C LEU A 122 -18.66 17.05 -4.01
N MET A 123 -17.47 17.53 -3.67
CA MET A 123 -16.97 17.57 -2.29
C MET A 123 -17.25 18.91 -1.59
N HIS A 124 -17.95 19.84 -2.23
CA HIS A 124 -18.22 21.19 -1.71
C HIS A 124 -18.87 21.16 -0.32
N SER A 125 -19.98 20.43 -0.16
CA SER A 125 -20.67 20.32 1.13
C SER A 125 -19.84 19.61 2.20
N VAL A 126 -18.98 18.69 1.81
CA VAL A 126 -18.11 17.97 2.75
C VAL A 126 -17.01 18.90 3.28
N VAL A 127 -16.40 19.72 2.40
CA VAL A 127 -15.35 20.64 2.85
C VAL A 127 -15.88 21.83 3.66
N GLU A 128 -17.16 22.19 3.52
CA GLU A 128 -17.83 23.16 4.41
C GLU A 128 -17.90 22.67 5.86
N GLU A 129 -18.06 21.36 6.05
CA GLU A 129 -18.15 20.79 7.39
C GLU A 129 -16.78 20.51 8.03
N ARG A 130 -15.77 20.18 7.22
CA ARG A 130 -14.46 19.74 7.71
C ARG A 130 -13.34 19.88 6.68
N PRO A 131 -12.11 20.18 7.11
CA PRO A 131 -10.96 20.15 6.21
C PRO A 131 -10.71 18.76 5.62
N LEU A 132 -10.25 18.71 4.37
CA LEU A 132 -10.00 17.49 3.62
C LEU A 132 -8.55 17.41 3.14
N ILE A 133 -8.05 16.18 3.05
CA ILE A 133 -6.85 15.83 2.28
C ILE A 133 -7.32 15.17 0.97
N ILE A 134 -6.87 15.71 -0.15
CA ILE A 134 -7.09 15.16 -1.49
C ILE A 134 -5.83 14.44 -1.91
N LYS A 135 -5.94 13.18 -2.34
CA LYS A 135 -4.80 12.40 -2.81
C LYS A 135 -5.20 11.44 -3.94
N PRO A 136 -4.30 11.16 -4.90
CA PRO A 136 -4.55 10.09 -5.88
C PRO A 136 -4.85 8.78 -5.15
N TYR A 137 -5.86 8.02 -5.58
CA TYR A 137 -6.18 6.73 -4.96
C TYR A 137 -5.07 5.69 -5.19
N ARG A 138 -4.29 5.86 -6.24
CA ARG A 138 -3.03 5.17 -6.49
C ARG A 138 -1.91 6.20 -6.52
N GLY A 139 -0.85 5.97 -5.81
CA GLY A 139 0.26 6.91 -5.75
C GLY A 139 1.15 6.65 -4.54
N HIS A 140 2.35 7.22 -4.56
CA HIS A 140 3.34 7.05 -3.51
C HIS A 140 4.13 8.35 -3.28
N ARG A 141 4.81 8.44 -2.14
CA ARG A 141 5.69 9.56 -1.75
C ARG A 141 5.01 10.93 -1.66
N GLY A 142 3.71 10.97 -1.39
CA GLY A 142 3.00 12.24 -1.20
C GLY A 142 2.78 13.08 -2.47
N ALA A 143 3.08 12.53 -3.66
CA ALA A 143 2.83 13.25 -4.91
C ALA A 143 1.31 13.46 -5.12
N GLY A 144 0.94 14.69 -5.48
CA GLY A 144 -0.46 15.05 -5.76
C GLY A 144 -1.33 15.17 -4.51
N ILE A 145 -0.75 15.35 -3.30
CA ILE A 145 -1.52 15.63 -2.08
C ILE A 145 -1.80 17.11 -1.96
N SER A 146 -3.06 17.48 -1.71
CA SER A 146 -3.51 18.81 -1.37
C SER A 146 -4.33 18.77 -0.08
N VAL A 147 -4.19 19.80 0.76
CA VAL A 147 -5.04 20.01 1.94
C VAL A 147 -5.93 21.21 1.64
N VAL A 148 -7.22 21.09 1.88
CA VAL A 148 -8.21 22.14 1.66
C VAL A 148 -9.08 22.31 2.91
N HIS A 149 -9.32 23.55 3.31
CA HIS A 149 -10.03 23.88 4.54
C HIS A 149 -11.42 24.48 4.29
N ASN A 150 -11.70 24.88 3.06
CA ASN A 150 -12.93 25.57 2.67
C ASN A 150 -13.21 25.37 1.16
N PRO A 151 -14.42 25.72 0.67
CA PRO A 151 -14.79 25.62 -0.73
C PRO A 151 -13.92 26.42 -1.70
N ASP A 152 -13.42 27.59 -1.29
CA ASP A 152 -12.57 28.42 -2.16
C ASP A 152 -11.21 27.73 -2.41
N GLU A 153 -10.63 27.15 -1.38
CA GLU A 153 -9.40 26.34 -1.52
C GLU A 153 -9.65 25.09 -2.37
N LEU A 154 -10.81 24.45 -2.21
CA LEU A 154 -11.19 23.30 -3.04
C LEU A 154 -11.31 23.68 -4.52
N ALA A 155 -11.96 24.83 -4.81
CA ALA A 155 -12.12 25.35 -6.17
C ALA A 155 -10.78 25.72 -6.84
N ALA A 156 -9.76 26.04 -6.03
CA ALA A 156 -8.42 26.35 -6.53
C ALA A 156 -7.58 25.09 -6.86
N VAL A 157 -8.02 23.88 -6.45
CA VAL A 157 -7.34 22.64 -6.80
C VAL A 157 -7.61 22.32 -8.26
N PRO A 158 -6.57 22.06 -9.07
CA PRO A 158 -6.77 21.66 -10.46
C PRO A 158 -7.65 20.40 -10.57
N PRO A 159 -8.51 20.30 -11.60
CA PRO A 159 -9.27 19.08 -11.84
C PRO A 159 -8.35 17.85 -11.92
N PRO A 160 -8.68 16.78 -11.21
CA PRO A 160 -7.82 15.60 -11.21
C PRO A 160 -7.94 14.86 -12.55
N GLU A 161 -6.79 14.43 -13.10
CA GLU A 161 -6.76 13.59 -14.32
C GLU A 161 -7.28 12.16 -14.08
N THR A 162 -7.25 11.72 -12.83
CA THR A 162 -7.70 10.39 -12.41
C THR A 162 -8.55 10.53 -11.15
N PRO A 163 -9.43 9.56 -10.82
CA PRO A 163 -10.18 9.60 -9.58
C PRO A 163 -9.28 9.81 -8.36
N VAL A 164 -9.79 10.52 -7.37
CA VAL A 164 -9.08 10.84 -6.13
C VAL A 164 -9.80 10.24 -4.92
N LEU A 165 -9.01 9.93 -3.91
CA LEU A 165 -9.49 9.70 -2.56
C LEU A 165 -9.40 11.02 -1.78
N THR A 166 -10.51 11.50 -1.26
CA THR A 166 -10.55 12.58 -0.29
C THR A 166 -10.68 12.00 1.11
N GLN A 167 -9.92 12.50 2.06
CA GLN A 167 -9.97 12.05 3.44
C GLN A 167 -10.14 13.24 4.38
N GLU A 168 -10.86 13.02 5.48
CA GLU A 168 -10.89 13.94 6.60
C GLU A 168 -9.47 14.27 7.06
N PHE A 169 -9.17 15.56 7.25
CA PHE A 169 -7.90 16.00 7.78
C PHE A 169 -7.81 15.66 9.27
N ILE A 170 -6.81 14.89 9.66
CA ILE A 170 -6.57 14.54 11.07
C ILE A 170 -5.50 15.48 11.63
N GLN A 171 -5.88 16.22 12.66
CA GLN A 171 -4.95 17.07 13.39
C GLN A 171 -4.02 16.19 14.24
N GLY A 172 -2.73 16.30 13.98
CA GLY A 172 -1.68 15.58 14.73
C GLY A 172 -0.80 16.49 15.56
N SER A 173 0.18 15.92 16.23
CA SER A 173 1.17 16.58 17.09
C SER A 173 2.28 17.32 16.32
N GLY A 174 2.31 17.26 15.00
CA GLY A 174 3.40 17.79 14.16
C GLY A 174 4.50 16.74 13.85
N GLU A 175 4.40 15.53 14.39
CA GLU A 175 5.24 14.39 14.06
C GLU A 175 4.40 13.24 13.50
N ASP A 176 4.97 12.49 12.54
CA ASP A 176 4.45 11.21 12.06
C ASP A 176 4.99 10.07 12.90
N LEU A 177 4.14 9.16 13.31
CA LEU A 177 4.54 7.86 13.83
C LEU A 177 4.58 6.85 12.66
N LYS A 178 5.79 6.49 12.22
CA LYS A 178 6.00 5.43 11.23
C LYS A 178 6.13 4.10 11.97
N VAL A 179 5.19 3.21 11.76
CA VAL A 179 5.20 1.87 12.34
C VAL A 179 5.67 0.88 11.28
N TYR A 180 6.63 0.04 11.63
CA TYR A 180 7.17 -1.00 10.75
C TYR A 180 6.92 -2.37 11.37
N VAL A 181 6.54 -3.32 10.54
CA VAL A 181 6.23 -4.68 10.99
C VAL A 181 6.99 -5.71 10.17
N VAL A 182 7.51 -6.70 10.87
CA VAL A 182 8.10 -7.92 10.31
C VAL A 182 7.47 -9.11 11.02
N GLY A 183 6.53 -9.77 10.36
CA GLY A 183 5.72 -10.81 10.99
C GLY A 183 4.88 -10.23 12.14
N GLU A 184 5.19 -10.63 13.36
CA GLU A 184 4.54 -10.13 14.59
C GLU A 184 5.39 -9.09 15.34
N GLU A 185 6.60 -8.82 14.88
CA GLU A 185 7.47 -7.82 15.50
C GLU A 185 7.13 -6.42 14.98
N VAL A 186 6.81 -5.53 15.91
CA VAL A 186 6.35 -4.16 15.61
C VAL A 186 7.38 -3.16 16.15
N PHE A 187 7.79 -2.25 15.28
CA PHE A 187 8.75 -1.19 15.55
C PHE A 187 8.15 0.15 15.21
N ALA A 188 8.54 1.20 15.94
CA ALA A 188 8.09 2.55 15.63
C ALA A 188 9.28 3.52 15.57
N VAL A 189 9.15 4.49 14.67
CA VAL A 189 10.03 5.65 14.58
C VAL A 189 9.19 6.91 14.43
N ARG A 190 9.63 8.01 15.05
CA ARG A 190 9.04 9.33 14.90
C ARG A 190 9.81 10.13 13.87
N LYS A 191 9.07 10.89 13.07
CA LYS A 191 9.60 11.82 12.08
C LYS A 191 8.87 13.14 12.15
N GLU A 192 9.60 14.23 12.08
CA GLU A 192 8.98 15.54 11.90
C GLU A 192 8.28 15.63 10.55
N PHE A 193 7.15 16.31 10.52
CA PHE A 193 6.42 16.60 9.29
C PHE A 193 7.27 17.54 8.42
N SER A 194 7.79 17.05 7.32
CA SER A 194 8.48 17.87 6.33
C SER A 194 8.38 17.25 4.93
N ALA A 195 8.48 18.09 3.90
CA ALA A 195 8.53 17.64 2.51
C ALA A 195 9.70 16.66 2.24
N MET A 196 10.72 16.63 3.11
CA MET A 196 11.89 15.77 3.01
C MET A 196 11.84 14.57 3.98
N SER A 197 10.76 14.39 4.74
CA SER A 197 10.64 13.33 5.77
C SER A 197 10.87 11.92 5.21
N PHE A 198 10.54 11.67 3.94
CA PHE A 198 10.76 10.37 3.29
C PHE A 198 12.25 10.02 3.09
N THR A 199 13.16 11.01 3.08
CA THR A 199 14.61 10.80 2.92
C THR A 199 15.32 10.57 4.24
N GLN A 200 14.81 11.11 5.34
CA GLN A 200 15.44 11.10 6.65
C GLN A 200 15.13 9.79 7.42
N ALA A 201 16.07 9.37 8.25
CA ALA A 201 15.82 8.32 9.24
C ALA A 201 14.99 8.91 10.38
N GLY A 202 13.96 8.20 10.84
CA GLY A 202 13.25 8.57 12.05
C GLY A 202 14.06 8.21 13.30
N ARG A 203 13.71 8.82 14.44
CA ARG A 203 14.22 8.41 15.75
C ARG A 203 13.40 7.24 16.30
N PRO A 204 14.02 6.18 16.85
CA PRO A 204 13.27 5.08 17.44
C PRO A 204 12.30 5.55 18.52
N SER A 205 11.14 4.94 18.58
CA SER A 205 10.08 5.24 19.55
C SER A 205 9.52 3.95 20.14
N GLN A 206 8.96 4.05 21.33
CA GLN A 206 8.24 2.94 21.94
C GLN A 206 6.92 2.70 21.20
N VAL A 207 6.53 1.45 21.08
CA VAL A 207 5.26 1.04 20.51
C VAL A 207 4.26 0.86 21.65
N SER A 208 3.17 1.63 21.67
CA SER A 208 2.09 1.41 22.64
C SER A 208 1.34 0.10 22.36
N PRO A 209 0.70 -0.51 23.36
CA PRO A 209 -0.14 -1.71 23.15
C PRO A 209 -1.22 -1.49 22.09
N GLU A 210 -1.84 -0.31 22.07
CA GLU A 210 -2.86 0.06 21.08
C GLU A 210 -2.31 0.13 19.66
N VAL A 211 -1.16 0.82 19.47
CA VAL A 211 -0.49 0.88 18.16
C VAL A 211 -0.05 -0.50 17.69
N ARG A 212 0.41 -1.36 18.60
CA ARG A 212 0.76 -2.74 18.29
C ARG A 212 -0.46 -3.53 17.80
N ASP A 213 -1.59 -3.46 18.52
CA ASP A 213 -2.83 -4.14 18.14
C ASP A 213 -3.34 -3.67 16.77
N ILE A 214 -3.39 -2.35 16.53
CA ILE A 214 -3.73 -1.77 15.25
C ILE A 214 -2.82 -2.31 14.14
N ALA A 215 -1.51 -2.30 14.36
CA ALA A 215 -0.55 -2.75 13.38
C ALA A 215 -0.77 -4.23 13.00
N LEU A 216 -0.96 -5.11 13.98
CA LEU A 216 -1.15 -6.54 13.74
C LEU A 216 -2.49 -6.83 13.04
N ARG A 217 -3.58 -6.14 13.41
CA ARG A 217 -4.87 -6.25 12.68
C ARG A 217 -4.73 -5.83 11.21
N CYS A 218 -3.97 -4.77 10.94
CA CYS A 218 -3.66 -4.38 9.55
C CYS A 218 -2.94 -5.51 8.81
N GLY A 219 -1.90 -6.11 9.39
CA GLY A 219 -1.19 -7.23 8.78
C GLY A 219 -2.09 -8.40 8.46
N GLN A 220 -2.97 -8.77 9.40
CA GLN A 220 -3.90 -9.89 9.24
C GLN A 220 -4.92 -9.65 8.13
N VAL A 221 -5.58 -8.49 8.09
CA VAL A 221 -6.62 -8.22 7.10
C VAL A 221 -6.09 -8.17 5.68
N PHE A 222 -4.86 -7.69 5.49
CA PHE A 222 -4.21 -7.64 4.18
C PHE A 222 -3.40 -8.91 3.84
N GLY A 223 -3.14 -9.78 4.79
CA GLY A 223 -2.21 -10.91 4.60
C GLY A 223 -0.78 -10.44 4.35
N LEU A 224 -0.31 -9.45 5.13
CA LEU A 224 1.03 -8.87 4.99
C LEU A 224 1.95 -9.33 6.11
N GLY A 225 3.20 -9.58 5.74
CA GLY A 225 4.25 -9.92 6.70
C GLY A 225 5.38 -8.89 6.79
N LEU A 226 5.63 -8.16 5.70
CA LEU A 226 6.61 -7.08 5.61
C LEU A 226 5.90 -5.80 5.21
N TYR A 227 5.57 -4.93 6.17
CA TYR A 227 4.79 -3.72 5.89
C TYR A 227 5.09 -2.59 6.85
N GLY A 228 4.54 -1.42 6.58
CA GLY A 228 4.63 -0.26 7.45
C GLY A 228 3.37 0.59 7.36
N LEU A 229 3.05 1.25 8.45
CA LEU A 229 1.91 2.14 8.61
C LEU A 229 2.39 3.55 8.86
N ASP A 230 1.65 4.51 8.34
CA ASP A 230 1.76 5.90 8.73
C ASP A 230 0.59 6.21 9.68
N ILE A 231 0.93 6.57 10.91
CA ILE A 231 -0.03 6.82 11.99
C ILE A 231 0.08 8.27 12.43
N ILE A 232 -1.06 8.94 12.55
CA ILE A 232 -1.18 10.24 13.21
C ILE A 232 -1.68 10.01 14.63
N GLU A 233 -0.94 10.49 15.62
CA GLU A 233 -1.38 10.51 17.01
C GLU A 233 -2.30 11.72 17.20
N SER A 234 -3.61 11.48 17.11
CA SER A 234 -4.64 12.50 17.30
C SER A 234 -5.02 12.61 18.79
N PRO A 235 -5.72 13.69 19.20
CA PRO A 235 -6.26 13.81 20.55
C PRO A 235 -7.18 12.65 20.98
N THR A 236 -7.77 11.94 20.03
CA THR A 236 -8.69 10.81 20.27
C THR A 236 -8.03 9.45 20.12
N GLY A 237 -6.73 9.40 19.88
CA GLY A 237 -5.97 8.17 19.72
C GLY A 237 -5.23 8.06 18.38
N PRO A 238 -4.54 6.95 18.13
CA PRO A 238 -3.79 6.71 16.90
C PRO A 238 -4.73 6.44 15.72
N VAL A 239 -4.47 7.09 14.57
CA VAL A 239 -5.25 7.00 13.33
C VAL A 239 -4.33 6.58 12.19
N VAL A 240 -4.63 5.48 11.52
CA VAL A 240 -3.87 4.98 10.35
C VAL A 240 -4.26 5.78 9.12
N VAL A 241 -3.30 6.44 8.49
CA VAL A 241 -3.52 7.29 7.30
C VAL A 241 -2.93 6.72 6.02
N ASP A 242 -1.99 5.79 6.11
CA ASP A 242 -1.42 5.08 4.96
C ASP A 242 -0.81 3.72 5.37
N LEU A 243 -0.73 2.80 4.40
CA LEU A 243 -0.13 1.48 4.54
C LEU A 243 0.76 1.20 3.33
N ASN A 244 1.96 0.69 3.60
CA ASN A 244 2.93 0.38 2.55
C ASN A 244 3.49 -1.03 2.77
N TYR A 245 3.42 -1.89 1.75
CA TYR A 245 4.10 -3.17 1.80
C TYR A 245 5.62 -3.01 1.60
N PHE A 246 6.38 -3.89 2.19
CA PHE A 246 7.84 -3.97 2.16
C PHE A 246 8.55 -2.59 2.20
N PRO A 247 8.39 -1.81 3.27
CA PRO A 247 8.95 -0.46 3.39
C PRO A 247 10.47 -0.47 3.51
N GLY A 248 11.07 0.70 3.69
CA GLY A 248 12.52 0.85 3.83
C GLY A 248 13.07 0.63 5.22
N TYR A 249 12.24 0.49 6.25
CA TYR A 249 12.61 0.30 7.66
C TYR A 249 13.63 1.32 8.20
N LYS A 250 13.63 2.54 7.65
CA LYS A 250 14.59 3.59 8.00
C LYS A 250 14.42 4.01 9.45
N GLY A 251 15.53 4.02 10.20
CA GLY A 251 15.56 4.42 11.61
C GLY A 251 15.30 3.29 12.60
N VAL A 252 14.98 2.07 12.15
CA VAL A 252 14.86 0.90 13.01
C VAL A 252 16.24 0.24 13.17
N PRO A 253 16.80 0.19 14.38
CA PRO A 253 18.11 -0.42 14.57
C PRO A 253 18.05 -1.94 14.44
N ARG A 254 19.10 -2.52 13.87
CA ARG A 254 19.29 -3.99 13.75
C ARG A 254 18.11 -4.75 13.13
N ILE A 255 17.41 -4.14 12.20
CA ILE A 255 16.23 -4.75 11.58
C ILE A 255 16.57 -5.78 10.49
N ALA A 256 17.75 -5.67 9.86
CA ALA A 256 18.12 -6.53 8.74
C ALA A 256 18.19 -8.03 9.09
N PRO A 257 18.74 -8.46 10.25
CA PRO A 257 18.66 -9.87 10.68
C PRO A 257 17.22 -10.37 10.83
N ILE A 258 16.31 -9.56 11.39
CA ILE A 258 14.92 -9.92 11.61
C ILE A 258 14.20 -10.10 10.26
N ILE A 259 14.44 -9.19 9.32
CA ILE A 259 13.93 -9.33 7.94
C ILE A 259 14.47 -10.60 7.28
N ALA A 260 15.76 -10.90 7.41
CA ALA A 260 16.37 -12.10 6.85
C ALA A 260 15.78 -13.38 7.48
N ASP A 261 15.56 -13.42 8.80
CA ASP A 261 14.94 -14.54 9.51
C ASP A 261 13.50 -14.78 9.01
N TYR A 262 12.75 -13.69 8.82
CA TYR A 262 11.38 -13.75 8.33
C TYR A 262 11.31 -14.27 6.88
N ILE A 263 12.16 -13.73 5.99
CA ILE A 263 12.25 -14.17 4.59
C ILE A 263 12.65 -15.64 4.53
N GLU A 264 13.64 -16.07 5.29
CA GLU A 264 14.05 -17.47 5.38
C GLU A 264 12.89 -18.37 5.86
N GLY A 265 12.19 -17.98 6.91
CA GLY A 265 11.03 -18.72 7.44
C GLY A 265 9.96 -18.94 6.39
N PHE A 266 9.59 -17.87 5.67
CA PHE A 266 8.61 -17.94 4.59
C PHE A 266 9.10 -18.77 3.40
N ALA A 267 10.36 -18.58 2.97
CA ALA A 267 10.95 -19.35 1.87
C ALA A 267 10.91 -20.86 2.16
N LEU A 268 11.18 -21.27 3.41
CA LEU A 268 11.16 -22.65 3.85
C LEU A 268 9.75 -23.21 4.13
N GLY A 269 8.69 -22.41 3.93
CA GLY A 269 7.30 -22.83 4.16
C GLY A 269 6.97 -23.06 5.63
N ARG A 270 7.59 -22.32 6.57
CA ARG A 270 7.29 -22.43 8.00
C ARG A 270 5.96 -21.80 8.36
N PHE A 271 5.49 -20.88 7.55
CA PHE A 271 4.20 -20.20 7.64
C PHE A 271 3.80 -19.69 6.26
N GLU A 272 2.52 -19.41 6.11
CA GLU A 272 1.93 -18.80 4.92
C GLU A 272 1.24 -17.48 5.32
N LEU A 273 0.99 -16.64 4.34
CA LEU A 273 0.29 -15.36 4.51
C LEU A 273 -0.95 -15.36 3.62
N GLU A 274 -2.10 -15.18 4.24
CA GLU A 274 -3.37 -15.06 3.55
C GLU A 274 -4.15 -13.87 4.11
N PRO A 275 -4.82 -13.05 3.26
CA PRO A 275 -5.73 -12.03 3.72
C PRO A 275 -6.89 -12.64 4.51
N LEU A 276 -7.39 -11.92 5.51
CA LEU A 276 -8.59 -12.31 6.23
C LEU A 276 -9.80 -12.35 5.28
N ASP A 277 -10.55 -13.42 5.31
CA ASP A 277 -11.82 -13.53 4.57
C ASP A 277 -12.91 -12.73 5.30
N LEU A 278 -13.28 -11.60 4.74
CA LEU A 278 -14.31 -10.71 5.29
C LEU A 278 -15.72 -11.01 4.75
N THR A 279 -15.89 -11.99 3.85
CA THR A 279 -17.22 -12.28 3.27
C THR A 279 -18.22 -12.78 4.29
N GLN A 280 -17.75 -13.29 5.43
CA GLN A 280 -18.57 -13.88 6.48
C GLN A 280 -18.83 -12.96 7.70
N SER A 281 -18.21 -11.76 7.76
CA SER A 281 -18.10 -11.01 9.01
C SER A 281 -18.74 -9.62 9.04
N ALA A 282 -19.35 -9.13 7.97
CA ALA A 282 -19.87 -7.77 7.95
C ALA A 282 -21.40 -7.74 7.78
N GLU A 283 -22.12 -7.43 8.87
CA GLU A 283 -23.42 -6.77 8.70
C GLU A 283 -23.18 -5.43 7.98
N PRO A 284 -23.95 -5.13 6.92
CA PRO A 284 -23.82 -3.85 6.23
C PRO A 284 -24.15 -2.72 7.23
N PRO A 285 -23.42 -1.58 7.15
CA PRO A 285 -23.75 -0.42 7.98
C PRO A 285 -25.20 0.01 7.74
N SER A 286 -25.86 0.57 8.74
CA SER A 286 -27.24 1.06 8.65
C SER A 286 -27.47 2.11 7.56
N GLU A 287 -26.41 2.77 7.10
CA GLU A 287 -26.40 3.75 6.02
C GLU A 287 -25.68 3.18 4.78
N ALA A 288 -25.98 1.96 4.41
CA ALA A 288 -25.38 1.35 3.22
C ALA A 288 -25.77 2.11 1.95
N MET A 289 -24.78 2.50 1.16
CA MET A 289 -24.95 3.16 -0.13
C MET A 289 -24.95 2.10 -1.24
N SER A 290 -25.96 2.12 -2.09
CA SER A 290 -25.98 1.34 -3.32
C SER A 290 -25.36 2.13 -4.46
N LEU A 291 -24.39 1.53 -5.16
CA LEU A 291 -23.74 2.19 -6.29
C LEU A 291 -24.79 2.43 -7.41
N PHE A 292 -24.92 3.70 -7.85
CA PHE A 292 -25.87 4.17 -8.87
C PHE A 292 -27.36 4.05 -8.52
N ALA A 293 -27.75 3.78 -7.27
CA ALA A 293 -29.16 3.59 -6.90
C ALA A 293 -30.03 4.85 -7.12
N GLU A 294 -29.46 6.04 -7.07
CA GLU A 294 -30.15 7.33 -7.22
C GLU A 294 -29.70 8.14 -8.44
N GLN A 295 -28.82 7.60 -9.26
CA GLN A 295 -28.32 8.28 -10.45
C GLN A 295 -28.99 7.66 -11.69
N SER A 296 -29.80 8.44 -12.39
CA SER A 296 -30.24 8.11 -13.75
C SER A 296 -29.05 8.18 -14.69
N VAL A 297 -28.29 7.11 -14.81
CA VAL A 297 -27.23 7.01 -15.81
C VAL A 297 -27.91 6.71 -17.14
N ILE A 298 -27.91 7.69 -18.04
CA ILE A 298 -28.31 7.48 -19.43
C ILE A 298 -27.21 6.62 -20.06
N LEU A 299 -27.41 5.30 -20.05
CA LEU A 299 -26.47 4.33 -20.62
C LEU A 299 -26.64 4.14 -22.14
N VAL A 300 -27.59 4.83 -22.79
CA VAL A 300 -27.82 4.68 -24.20
C VAL A 300 -27.69 6.05 -24.88
N PRO A 301 -26.67 6.30 -25.71
CA PRO A 301 -26.80 7.31 -26.74
C PRO A 301 -27.99 6.84 -27.63
N GLU A 302 -29.02 7.65 -27.76
CA GLU A 302 -29.99 7.47 -28.81
C GLU A 302 -29.22 7.26 -30.11
N LEU A 303 -29.23 6.06 -30.62
CA LEU A 303 -29.02 5.79 -32.02
C LEU A 303 -30.29 6.32 -32.75
N ALA A 304 -30.44 7.65 -32.71
CA ALA A 304 -31.45 8.34 -33.48
C ALA A 304 -31.15 8.07 -34.93
N GLY A 305 -32.14 7.46 -35.57
CA GLY A 305 -32.21 7.02 -36.91
C GLY A 305 -31.51 7.89 -37.95
N GLN A 306 -30.58 7.30 -38.64
CA GLN A 306 -30.38 7.61 -40.05
C GLN A 306 -31.40 6.81 -40.82
N GLU A 307 -32.59 7.40 -41.00
CA GLU A 307 -33.47 7.02 -42.11
C GLU A 307 -32.69 7.16 -43.40
N ARG A 308 -32.53 6.05 -44.06
CA ARG A 308 -32.11 6.01 -45.46
C ARG A 308 -33.19 6.72 -46.29
N GLY A 309 -32.91 7.90 -46.74
CA GLY A 309 -33.58 8.52 -47.84
C GLY A 309 -33.08 7.90 -49.14
N ASP A 310 -33.86 7.00 -49.71
CA ASP A 310 -33.77 6.65 -51.11
C ASP A 310 -34.12 7.90 -51.96
N GLN A 311 -33.20 8.32 -52.79
CA GLN A 311 -33.42 8.66 -54.22
C GLN A 311 -32.10 8.81 -54.93
#